data_cdac36505d6c885d6038d7c76861c848
#
_entry.id   cdac36505d6c885d6038d7c76861c848
#
_cell.length_a   1.000
_cell.length_b   1.000
_cell.length_c   1.000
_cell.angle_alpha   90.00
_cell.angle_beta   90.00
_cell.angle_gamma   90.00
#
_symmetry.space_group_name_H-M   'P 1'
#
loop_
_entity.id
_entity.type
_entity.pdbx_description
1 polymer ?
#
loop_
_entity_poly.entity_id
_entity_poly.type
_entity_poly.pdbx_seq_one_letter_code
_entity_poly.pdbx_strand_id
1 'polypeptide(L)'
;MSIMKAVIAQLNLMVGDLKGNAAKILNAAQSAAAVNADLLLTPELSICSYQPEDLLLRPSFIAACKAEVEALALAISPKLTAIVGLPWRDGELLYNAAAVLRGGAIIAVYKKMDLPNYSVFDDKRYFAQGSSPVVIDIAGVQVGVLICEDVWLPRAGAAAKAAGAQVLAVINGSPFDTSHLADREAVVKERGSELGLPVLFCNLVGGQDEIVYDGQSFVADAKGDVCQRLPGFVEATAVVEFASAAPKPVRFNAAQSEAADVYAALVLAVKDYINKNRFPGIVLGLSGGIDSAVVLAIAVDALGRDRVRCVMLPSKFNASISLEDARWMAGVQGIRYDEIPIEPVYEVFEKALADQWKGYPVDASEENLQSRIRGTILMGISNKTGHLVLTTGNKSEMTTGYATLYGDMAGGFGVLRDCDKELVYALANYRNSLGRVIPERVITRAPSAELRHDQTDQDSLPEYPVLDKIMALYVQENLSSSEIIARGLPKEAVDKVVRLLRINEYKRRQAPVGPRVTPRAYGRDWRYPITNGWREPV
;
A
#
# COMPACT_ATOMS: atom_id res chain seq x y z
N MET A 1 33.99 15.90 23.24
CA MET A 1 33.54 15.45 21.91
C MET A 1 32.14 16.01 21.71
N SER A 2 31.88 16.74 20.63
CA SER A 2 30.53 17.21 20.32
C SER A 2 29.65 15.99 20.02
N ILE A 3 28.47 15.97 20.62
CA ILE A 3 27.44 14.92 20.36
C ILE A 3 26.43 15.58 19.42
N MET A 4 26.42 15.18 18.16
CA MET A 4 25.31 15.54 17.25
C MET A 4 24.09 14.76 17.64
N LYS A 5 22.92 15.41 17.71
CA LYS A 5 21.65 14.80 17.99
C LYS A 5 20.71 15.01 16.80
N ALA A 6 20.29 13.92 16.16
CA ALA A 6 19.35 13.93 15.05
C ALA A 6 17.99 13.40 15.51
N VAL A 7 16.92 13.88 14.89
CA VAL A 7 15.56 13.34 15.02
C VAL A 7 15.09 12.84 13.64
N ILE A 8 14.65 11.59 13.58
CA ILE A 8 13.94 11.05 12.43
C ILE A 8 12.44 11.18 12.71
N ALA A 9 11.69 11.84 11.82
CA ALA A 9 10.26 12.01 11.90
C ALA A 9 9.56 11.21 10.80
N GLN A 10 9.06 10.03 11.16
CA GLN A 10 8.25 9.15 10.33
C GLN A 10 6.80 9.63 10.37
N LEU A 11 6.36 10.34 9.32
CA LEU A 11 5.09 11.06 9.30
C LEU A 11 4.10 10.44 8.32
N ASN A 12 2.81 10.41 8.70
CA ASN A 12 1.70 10.09 7.81
C ASN A 12 1.16 11.39 7.20
N LEU A 13 1.56 11.66 5.97
CA LEU A 13 1.25 12.87 5.24
C LEU A 13 0.13 12.61 4.21
N MET A 14 -0.56 13.68 3.81
CA MET A 14 -1.64 13.60 2.83
C MET A 14 -1.23 14.33 1.54
N VAL A 15 -1.37 13.68 0.40
CA VAL A 15 -1.07 14.32 -0.89
C VAL A 15 -1.93 15.56 -1.08
N GLY A 16 -1.24 16.68 -1.36
CA GLY A 16 -1.88 17.97 -1.64
C GLY A 16 -2.33 18.78 -0.42
N ASP A 17 -2.31 18.23 0.80
CA ASP A 17 -2.60 19.00 2.02
C ASP A 17 -1.34 19.73 2.52
N LEU A 18 -0.91 20.76 1.79
CA LEU A 18 0.34 21.46 2.07
C LEU A 18 0.39 22.02 3.49
N LYS A 19 -0.71 22.66 3.94
CA LYS A 19 -0.79 23.26 5.27
C LYS A 19 -0.84 22.22 6.39
N GLY A 20 -1.60 21.15 6.22
CA GLY A 20 -1.65 20.06 7.20
C GLY A 20 -0.32 19.34 7.32
N ASN A 21 0.36 19.09 6.20
CA ASN A 21 1.69 18.51 6.18
C ASN A 21 2.74 19.45 6.82
N ALA A 22 2.70 20.75 6.49
CA ALA A 22 3.56 21.77 7.13
C ALA A 22 3.34 21.82 8.66
N ALA A 23 2.10 21.75 9.12
CA ALA A 23 1.81 21.71 10.56
C ALA A 23 2.39 20.46 11.24
N LYS A 24 2.31 19.28 10.61
CA LYS A 24 2.94 18.05 11.13
C LYS A 24 4.47 18.17 11.19
N ILE A 25 5.09 18.72 10.14
CA ILE A 25 6.53 18.97 10.11
C ILE A 25 6.94 19.95 11.21
N LEU A 26 6.19 21.04 11.41
CA LEU A 26 6.45 22.03 12.46
C LEU A 26 6.34 21.40 13.85
N ASN A 27 5.33 20.56 14.10
CA ASN A 27 5.17 19.84 15.37
C ASN A 27 6.36 18.90 15.63
N ALA A 28 6.85 18.20 14.60
CA ALA A 28 8.05 17.37 14.70
C ALA A 28 9.30 18.24 15.00
N ALA A 29 9.41 19.42 14.38
CA ALA A 29 10.50 20.36 14.62
C ALA A 29 10.47 20.94 16.04
N GLN A 30 9.30 21.26 16.58
CA GLN A 30 9.12 21.69 17.97
C GLN A 30 9.54 20.59 18.96
N SER A 31 9.14 19.34 18.69
CA SER A 31 9.53 18.18 19.48
C SER A 31 11.05 17.94 19.43
N ALA A 32 11.66 18.09 18.25
CA ALA A 32 13.11 18.00 18.08
C ALA A 32 13.85 19.10 18.85
N ALA A 33 13.37 20.34 18.78
CA ALA A 33 13.93 21.47 19.52
C ALA A 33 13.85 21.28 21.04
N ALA A 34 12.74 20.70 21.54
CA ALA A 34 12.55 20.41 22.97
C ALA A 34 13.59 19.43 23.55
N VAL A 35 14.12 18.54 22.72
CA VAL A 35 15.21 17.61 23.10
C VAL A 35 16.59 18.13 22.72
N ASN A 36 16.70 19.40 22.30
CA ASN A 36 17.93 20.04 21.82
C ASN A 36 18.58 19.25 20.67
N ALA A 37 17.79 18.83 19.69
CA ALA A 37 18.32 18.20 18.49
C ALA A 37 18.96 19.26 17.56
N ASP A 38 20.02 18.83 16.87
CA ASP A 38 20.75 19.64 15.87
C ASP A 38 20.15 19.45 14.46
N LEU A 39 19.57 18.26 14.20
CA LEU A 39 19.03 17.84 12.90
C LEU A 39 17.64 17.23 13.04
N LEU A 40 16.75 17.59 12.13
CA LEU A 40 15.46 16.91 11.88
C LEU A 40 15.44 16.39 10.45
N LEU A 41 15.11 15.11 10.26
CA LEU A 41 14.78 14.51 8.97
C LEU A 41 13.28 14.31 8.86
N THR A 42 12.72 14.68 7.70
CA THR A 42 11.33 14.37 7.30
C THR A 42 11.34 13.53 6.02
N PRO A 43 10.23 12.84 5.65
CA PRO A 43 10.19 11.99 4.47
C PRO A 43 10.42 12.73 3.14
N GLU A 44 10.66 11.98 2.06
CA GLU A 44 10.70 12.46 0.68
C GLU A 44 9.39 13.19 0.32
N LEU A 45 9.50 14.32 -0.43
CA LEU A 45 8.39 15.19 -0.79
C LEU A 45 7.43 15.53 0.37
N SER A 46 7.95 15.60 1.60
CA SER A 46 7.12 15.69 2.82
C SER A 46 6.17 16.87 2.84
N ILE A 47 6.43 17.96 2.12
CA ILE A 47 5.51 19.10 2.08
C ILE A 47 4.22 18.78 1.32
N CYS A 48 4.30 18.01 0.24
CA CYS A 48 3.15 17.66 -0.60
C CYS A 48 2.72 16.21 -0.50
N SER A 49 3.47 15.37 0.22
CA SER A 49 3.42 13.91 0.30
C SER A 49 3.76 13.22 -1.04
N TYR A 50 4.00 11.93 -0.99
CA TYR A 50 4.43 11.08 -2.11
C TYR A 50 3.33 10.04 -2.40
N GLN A 51 2.86 9.82 -3.65
CA GLN A 51 3.23 10.42 -4.94
C GLN A 51 2.19 11.49 -5.33
N PRO A 52 2.61 12.74 -5.60
CA PRO A 52 1.68 13.82 -5.95
C PRO A 52 1.21 13.77 -7.43
N GLU A 53 1.78 12.90 -8.27
CA GLU A 53 1.38 12.62 -9.65
C GLU A 53 1.23 13.91 -10.50
N ASP A 54 0.18 14.01 -11.31
CA ASP A 54 -0.07 15.14 -12.22
C ASP A 54 -0.33 16.48 -11.50
N LEU A 55 -0.41 16.53 -10.17
CA LEU A 55 -0.33 17.80 -9.43
C LEU A 55 0.99 18.53 -9.71
N LEU A 56 2.08 17.77 -9.98
CA LEU A 56 3.40 18.31 -10.34
C LEU A 56 3.39 19.09 -11.66
N LEU A 57 2.41 18.88 -12.53
CA LEU A 57 2.24 19.62 -13.78
C LEU A 57 1.56 21.01 -13.56
N ARG A 58 1.14 21.31 -12.32
CA ARG A 58 0.49 22.56 -11.98
C ARG A 58 1.49 23.59 -11.43
N PRO A 59 1.81 24.69 -12.14
CA PRO A 59 2.76 25.69 -11.65
C PRO A 59 2.35 26.31 -10.30
N SER A 60 1.05 26.52 -10.08
CA SER A 60 0.52 27.03 -8.81
C SER A 60 0.76 26.06 -7.64
N PHE A 61 0.69 24.76 -7.86
CA PHE A 61 0.98 23.75 -6.84
C PHE A 61 2.46 23.80 -6.43
N ILE A 62 3.37 23.87 -7.40
CA ILE A 62 4.82 23.97 -7.15
C ILE A 62 5.15 25.26 -6.40
N ALA A 63 4.56 26.39 -6.80
CA ALA A 63 4.75 27.66 -6.11
C ALA A 63 4.23 27.61 -4.65
N ALA A 64 3.09 26.99 -4.43
CA ALA A 64 2.52 26.81 -3.09
C ALA A 64 3.41 25.89 -2.21
N CYS A 65 3.96 24.80 -2.75
CA CYS A 65 4.90 23.95 -2.01
C CYS A 65 6.13 24.75 -1.56
N LYS A 66 6.71 25.57 -2.43
CA LYS A 66 7.84 26.43 -2.10
C LYS A 66 7.50 27.44 -1.00
N ALA A 67 6.36 28.12 -1.13
CA ALA A 67 5.91 29.12 -0.15
C ALA A 67 5.69 28.51 1.26
N GLU A 68 5.13 27.30 1.35
CA GLU A 68 4.97 26.62 2.65
C GLU A 68 6.33 26.21 3.26
N VAL A 69 7.30 25.79 2.45
CA VAL A 69 8.65 25.49 2.96
C VAL A 69 9.40 26.76 3.41
N GLU A 70 9.23 27.89 2.71
CA GLU A 70 9.75 29.20 3.13
C GLU A 70 9.11 29.65 4.45
N ALA A 71 7.81 29.45 4.63
CA ALA A 71 7.12 29.72 5.89
C ALA A 71 7.59 28.80 7.04
N LEU A 72 7.81 27.52 6.76
CA LEU A 72 8.40 26.58 7.72
C LEU A 72 9.81 27.01 8.15
N ALA A 73 10.64 27.47 7.22
CA ALA A 73 12.00 27.93 7.54
C ALA A 73 11.99 29.06 8.57
N LEU A 74 11.02 29.98 8.48
CA LEU A 74 10.83 31.08 9.44
C LEU A 74 10.27 30.61 10.79
N ALA A 75 9.47 29.55 10.79
CA ALA A 75 8.78 29.05 11.99
C ALA A 75 9.62 28.06 12.83
N ILE A 76 10.57 27.36 12.21
CA ILE A 76 11.44 26.38 12.86
C ILE A 76 12.50 27.10 13.70
N SER A 77 12.85 26.52 14.86
CA SER A 77 13.91 27.04 15.73
C SER A 77 15.20 27.34 14.95
N PRO A 78 15.80 28.52 15.07
CA PRO A 78 16.99 28.88 14.31
C PRO A 78 18.23 28.02 14.63
N LYS A 79 18.21 27.28 15.75
CA LYS A 79 19.26 26.33 16.14
C LYS A 79 19.11 24.95 15.49
N LEU A 80 17.91 24.60 15.07
CA LEU A 80 17.62 23.32 14.45
C LEU A 80 17.87 23.40 12.95
N THR A 81 18.56 22.42 12.38
CA THR A 81 18.59 22.19 10.94
C THR A 81 17.49 21.20 10.58
N ALA A 82 16.62 21.51 9.63
CA ALA A 82 15.62 20.57 9.15
C ALA A 82 15.82 20.27 7.66
N ILE A 83 15.68 18.97 7.28
CA ILE A 83 15.69 18.51 5.90
C ILE A 83 14.25 18.18 5.52
N VAL A 84 13.70 18.94 4.57
CA VAL A 84 12.29 18.86 4.15
C VAL A 84 12.20 18.58 2.65
N GLY A 85 11.51 17.50 2.28
CA GLY A 85 11.30 17.12 0.89
C GLY A 85 10.23 17.97 0.19
N LEU A 86 10.51 18.44 -1.05
CA LEU A 86 9.58 19.22 -1.86
C LEU A 86 9.87 19.10 -3.36
N PRO A 87 8.89 19.37 -4.25
CA PRO A 87 9.15 19.60 -5.65
C PRO A 87 9.76 21.00 -5.82
N TRP A 88 10.93 21.07 -6.45
CA TRP A 88 11.71 22.31 -6.61
C TRP A 88 11.86 22.68 -8.08
N ARG A 89 11.38 23.86 -8.45
CA ARG A 89 11.61 24.42 -9.79
C ARG A 89 12.85 25.28 -9.83
N ASP A 90 13.71 25.00 -10.80
CA ASP A 90 14.89 25.81 -11.11
C ASP A 90 14.93 26.04 -12.64
N GLY A 91 14.69 27.29 -13.04
CA GLY A 91 14.40 27.62 -14.43
C GLY A 91 13.20 26.85 -14.96
N GLU A 92 13.35 26.19 -16.09
CA GLU A 92 12.31 25.36 -16.72
C GLU A 92 12.21 23.95 -16.13
N LEU A 93 13.18 23.52 -15.37
CA LEU A 93 13.26 22.15 -14.86
C LEU A 93 12.63 22.03 -13.47
N LEU A 94 11.96 20.90 -13.26
CA LEU A 94 11.40 20.51 -11.97
C LEU A 94 12.24 19.36 -11.38
N TYR A 95 12.53 19.43 -10.08
CA TYR A 95 13.32 18.43 -9.38
C TYR A 95 12.54 17.88 -8.17
N ASN A 96 12.69 16.60 -7.88
CA ASN A 96 12.45 16.04 -6.57
C ASN A 96 13.64 16.50 -5.69
N ALA A 97 13.37 17.25 -4.63
CA ALA A 97 14.42 17.94 -3.91
C ALA A 97 14.25 17.87 -2.39
N ALA A 98 15.34 18.07 -1.68
CA ALA A 98 15.39 18.25 -0.24
C ALA A 98 15.94 19.64 0.08
N ALA A 99 15.10 20.49 0.69
CA ALA A 99 15.52 21.79 1.21
C ALA A 99 16.11 21.63 2.61
N VAL A 100 17.25 22.25 2.83
CA VAL A 100 17.90 22.35 4.14
C VAL A 100 17.54 23.70 4.76
N LEU A 101 16.79 23.66 5.86
CA LEU A 101 16.28 24.83 6.56
C LEU A 101 17.12 25.09 7.81
N ARG A 102 17.63 26.31 7.99
CA ARG A 102 18.35 26.74 9.19
C ARG A 102 18.31 28.26 9.33
N GLY A 103 18.20 28.76 10.55
CA GLY A 103 18.35 30.21 10.84
C GLY A 103 17.29 31.07 10.15
N GLY A 104 16.10 30.55 9.89
CA GLY A 104 15.01 31.27 9.21
C GLY A 104 15.08 31.27 7.68
N ALA A 105 15.95 30.47 7.07
CA ALA A 105 16.15 30.45 5.63
C ALA A 105 16.35 29.02 5.06
N ILE A 106 16.13 28.87 3.75
CA ILE A 106 16.60 27.71 2.97
C ILE A 106 18.09 27.98 2.66
N ILE A 107 19.00 27.22 3.29
CA ILE A 107 20.44 27.41 3.13
C ILE A 107 21.06 26.55 2.02
N ALA A 108 20.38 25.46 1.63
CA ALA A 108 20.79 24.60 0.52
C ALA A 108 19.57 23.83 -0.02
N VAL A 109 19.67 23.37 -1.27
CA VAL A 109 18.68 22.50 -1.91
C VAL A 109 19.42 21.37 -2.61
N TYR A 110 19.20 20.13 -2.15
CA TYR A 110 19.67 18.94 -2.83
C TYR A 110 18.63 18.50 -3.88
N LYS A 111 19.07 18.19 -5.08
CA LYS A 111 18.23 17.69 -6.18
C LYS A 111 18.54 16.22 -6.40
N LYS A 112 17.51 15.36 -6.32
CA LYS A 112 17.61 13.89 -6.47
C LYS A 112 18.38 13.53 -7.73
N MET A 113 19.44 12.73 -7.60
CA MET A 113 20.33 12.38 -8.71
C MET A 113 19.82 11.17 -9.50
N ASP A 114 19.24 10.20 -8.81
CA ASP A 114 18.78 8.95 -9.40
C ASP A 114 17.26 8.86 -9.31
N LEU A 115 16.59 8.77 -10.49
CA LEU A 115 15.14 8.80 -10.61
C LEU A 115 14.62 7.42 -10.96
N PRO A 116 13.85 6.74 -10.07
CA PRO A 116 13.22 5.46 -10.37
C PRO A 116 12.15 5.64 -11.46
N ASN A 117 12.08 4.65 -12.39
CA ASN A 117 11.06 4.62 -13.43
C ASN A 117 10.70 3.16 -13.73
N TYR A 118 10.33 2.43 -12.70
CA TYR A 118 9.95 1.02 -12.71
C TYR A 118 8.90 0.78 -11.62
N SER A 119 8.18 -0.37 -11.69
CA SER A 119 7.13 -0.73 -10.76
C SER A 119 6.10 0.42 -10.62
N VAL A 120 5.90 0.93 -9.42
CA VAL A 120 4.96 2.03 -9.12
C VAL A 120 5.54 3.42 -9.36
N PHE A 121 6.81 3.53 -9.72
CA PHE A 121 7.51 4.80 -9.88
C PHE A 121 7.50 5.31 -11.31
N ASP A 122 7.17 6.58 -11.48
CA ASP A 122 7.23 7.32 -12.74
C ASP A 122 7.95 8.68 -12.57
N ASP A 123 9.02 8.74 -11.74
CA ASP A 123 9.72 9.99 -11.40
C ASP A 123 10.24 10.73 -12.65
N LYS A 124 10.72 10.00 -13.68
CA LYS A 124 11.23 10.58 -14.94
C LYS A 124 10.14 11.28 -15.78
N ARG A 125 8.87 11.03 -15.51
CA ARG A 125 7.75 11.74 -16.15
C ARG A 125 7.70 13.21 -15.72
N TYR A 126 8.15 13.51 -14.51
CA TYR A 126 7.96 14.80 -13.86
C TYR A 126 9.27 15.52 -13.57
N PHE A 127 10.31 14.80 -13.19
CA PHE A 127 11.53 15.37 -12.63
C PHE A 127 12.75 15.23 -13.53
N ALA A 128 13.58 16.26 -13.48
CA ALA A 128 14.94 16.23 -14.03
C ALA A 128 15.91 15.67 -12.98
N GLN A 129 17.00 15.06 -13.46
CA GLN A 129 18.07 14.53 -12.61
C GLN A 129 18.94 15.66 -12.04
N GLY A 130 19.24 15.56 -10.74
CA GLY A 130 20.28 16.36 -10.10
C GLY A 130 21.68 15.89 -10.48
N SER A 131 22.69 16.74 -10.18
CA SER A 131 24.07 16.47 -10.55
C SER A 131 25.11 16.77 -9.48
N SER A 132 24.72 17.45 -8.39
CA SER A 132 25.66 17.94 -7.38
C SER A 132 25.31 17.44 -5.98
N PRO A 133 26.27 16.93 -5.21
CA PRO A 133 26.06 16.57 -3.81
C PRO A 133 25.83 17.81 -2.95
N VAL A 134 25.11 17.64 -1.85
CA VAL A 134 24.96 18.63 -0.79
C VAL A 134 25.45 18.00 0.51
N VAL A 135 26.47 18.63 1.13
CA VAL A 135 27.02 18.24 2.42
C VAL A 135 26.96 19.44 3.34
N ILE A 136 26.40 19.26 4.54
CA ILE A 136 26.15 20.34 5.51
C ILE A 136 26.84 20.02 6.83
N ASP A 137 27.55 20.99 7.39
CA ASP A 137 28.06 20.89 8.77
C ASP A 137 26.90 21.01 9.76
N ILE A 138 26.75 20.00 10.62
CA ILE A 138 25.75 19.94 11.68
C ILE A 138 26.45 19.55 12.98
N ALA A 139 26.62 20.50 13.89
CA ALA A 139 27.32 20.31 15.16
C ALA A 139 28.75 19.70 15.01
N GLY A 140 29.46 20.02 13.92
CA GLY A 140 30.79 19.52 13.60
C GLY A 140 30.81 18.15 12.89
N VAL A 141 29.67 17.63 12.46
CA VAL A 141 29.55 16.42 11.63
C VAL A 141 29.08 16.80 10.22
N GLN A 142 29.81 16.35 9.20
CA GLN A 142 29.45 16.58 7.79
C GLN A 142 28.36 15.61 7.34
N VAL A 143 27.15 16.10 7.15
CA VAL A 143 25.98 15.30 6.77
C VAL A 143 25.70 15.46 5.28
N GLY A 144 25.80 14.36 4.52
CA GLY A 144 25.40 14.27 3.11
C GLY A 144 23.92 13.99 2.97
N VAL A 145 23.22 14.74 2.10
CA VAL A 145 21.78 14.61 1.86
C VAL A 145 21.54 13.75 0.64
N LEU A 146 20.68 12.73 0.75
CA LEU A 146 20.24 11.84 -0.33
C LEU A 146 18.71 11.70 -0.31
N ILE A 147 18.13 11.29 -1.45
CA ILE A 147 16.69 11.02 -1.58
C ILE A 147 16.46 9.63 -2.18
N CYS A 148 15.93 8.71 -1.38
CA CYS A 148 15.35 7.42 -1.77
C CYS A 148 16.25 6.61 -2.74
N GLU A 149 15.96 6.62 -4.06
CA GLU A 149 16.70 5.89 -5.10
C GLU A 149 18.23 6.17 -5.08
N ASP A 150 18.63 7.34 -4.60
CA ASP A 150 20.04 7.71 -4.49
C ASP A 150 20.86 6.76 -3.61
N VAL A 151 20.25 6.06 -2.66
CA VAL A 151 20.95 5.07 -1.83
C VAL A 151 20.97 3.69 -2.47
N TRP A 152 20.05 3.41 -3.40
CA TRP A 152 20.02 2.13 -4.13
C TRP A 152 21.17 2.02 -5.15
N LEU A 153 21.60 3.15 -5.69
CA LEU A 153 22.68 3.23 -6.67
C LEU A 153 23.93 3.85 -6.05
N PRO A 154 25.17 3.45 -6.47
CA PRO A 154 26.40 3.90 -5.81
C PRO A 154 26.73 5.38 -6.05
N ARG A 155 26.22 6.00 -7.12
CA ARG A 155 26.63 7.30 -7.64
C ARG A 155 26.48 8.44 -6.64
N ALA A 156 25.28 8.63 -6.11
CA ALA A 156 24.97 9.77 -5.24
C ALA A 156 25.69 9.68 -3.88
N GLY A 157 25.74 8.47 -3.29
CA GLY A 157 26.48 8.22 -2.06
C GLY A 157 27.98 8.44 -2.21
N ALA A 158 28.58 7.99 -3.32
CA ALA A 158 29.98 8.21 -3.62
C ALA A 158 30.30 9.70 -3.82
N ALA A 159 29.42 10.45 -4.49
CA ALA A 159 29.57 11.90 -4.66
C ALA A 159 29.49 12.64 -3.31
N ALA A 160 28.58 12.26 -2.42
CA ALA A 160 28.47 12.82 -1.08
C ALA A 160 29.76 12.54 -0.25
N LYS A 161 30.28 11.31 -0.28
CA LYS A 161 31.54 10.95 0.38
C LYS A 161 32.72 11.76 -0.15
N ALA A 162 32.82 11.88 -1.48
CA ALA A 162 33.90 12.68 -2.11
C ALA A 162 33.82 14.19 -1.72
N ALA A 163 32.59 14.67 -1.47
CA ALA A 163 32.37 16.04 -0.96
C ALA A 163 32.58 16.17 0.57
N GLY A 164 33.04 15.11 1.24
CA GLY A 164 33.43 15.13 2.65
C GLY A 164 32.35 14.66 3.63
N ALA A 165 31.25 14.05 3.18
CA ALA A 165 30.23 13.52 4.07
C ALA A 165 30.80 12.46 5.03
N GLN A 166 30.38 12.52 6.29
CA GLN A 166 30.71 11.59 7.38
C GLN A 166 29.47 10.75 7.80
N VAL A 167 28.27 11.23 7.49
CA VAL A 167 26.99 10.57 7.73
C VAL A 167 26.10 10.85 6.52
N LEU A 168 25.28 9.89 6.11
CA LEU A 168 24.27 10.08 5.07
C LEU A 168 22.87 10.24 5.71
N ALA A 169 22.17 11.30 5.34
CA ALA A 169 20.77 11.54 5.69
C ALA A 169 19.90 11.29 4.45
N VAL A 170 19.14 10.20 4.46
CA VAL A 170 18.34 9.73 3.33
C VAL A 170 16.87 9.91 3.65
N ILE A 171 16.17 10.77 2.91
CA ILE A 171 14.73 10.95 3.01
C ILE A 171 14.03 10.07 1.98
N ASN A 172 12.97 9.35 2.36
CA ASN A 172 12.37 8.31 1.54
C ASN A 172 10.85 8.40 1.49
N GLY A 173 10.30 7.99 0.33
CA GLY A 173 8.93 7.60 0.11
C GLY A 173 8.90 6.16 -0.44
N SER A 174 9.53 5.23 0.27
CA SER A 174 9.70 3.84 -0.16
C SER A 174 8.45 3.02 0.24
N PRO A 175 7.69 2.46 -0.75
CA PRO A 175 6.46 1.75 -0.49
C PRO A 175 6.69 0.38 0.14
N PHE A 176 5.64 -0.12 0.79
CA PHE A 176 5.58 -1.46 1.35
C PHE A 176 5.32 -2.51 0.28
N ASP A 177 5.98 -3.63 0.37
CA ASP A 177 5.57 -4.96 -0.06
C ASP A 177 6.28 -6.01 0.82
N THR A 178 5.90 -7.28 0.67
CA THR A 178 6.39 -8.38 1.54
C THR A 178 7.91 -8.59 1.54
N SER A 179 8.65 -8.08 0.55
CA SER A 179 10.13 -8.18 0.48
C SER A 179 10.86 -6.89 0.85
N HIS A 180 10.20 -5.75 0.79
CA HIS A 180 10.84 -4.43 0.64
C HIS A 180 11.63 -3.96 1.86
N LEU A 181 11.25 -4.36 3.10
CA LEU A 181 12.04 -4.05 4.29
C LEU A 181 13.43 -4.68 4.25
N ALA A 182 13.48 -5.98 3.91
CA ALA A 182 14.73 -6.71 3.80
C ALA A 182 15.62 -6.13 2.69
N ASP A 183 15.02 -5.77 1.55
CA ASP A 183 15.73 -5.17 0.42
C ASP A 183 16.33 -3.82 0.79
N ARG A 184 15.57 -2.94 1.49
CA ARG A 184 16.06 -1.64 2.00
C ARG A 184 17.26 -1.79 2.93
N GLU A 185 17.16 -2.72 3.89
CA GLU A 185 18.27 -2.98 4.82
C GLU A 185 19.49 -3.56 4.11
N ALA A 186 19.29 -4.47 3.16
CA ALA A 186 20.38 -5.05 2.37
C ALA A 186 21.12 -3.98 1.55
N VAL A 187 20.38 -3.11 0.87
CA VAL A 187 20.95 -1.99 0.09
C VAL A 187 21.68 -1.01 0.97
N VAL A 188 21.10 -0.61 2.11
CA VAL A 188 21.77 0.31 3.04
C VAL A 188 23.01 -0.35 3.65
N LYS A 189 22.98 -1.66 3.91
CA LYS A 189 24.15 -2.41 4.37
C LYS A 189 25.27 -2.40 3.33
N GLU A 190 24.95 -2.62 2.07
CA GLU A 190 25.91 -2.57 0.96
C GLU A 190 26.53 -1.18 0.83
N ARG A 191 25.69 -0.13 0.74
CA ARG A 191 26.16 1.26 0.58
C ARG A 191 26.92 1.77 1.81
N GLY A 192 26.41 1.54 3.03
CA GLY A 192 27.09 1.91 4.27
C GLY A 192 28.47 1.27 4.38
N SER A 193 28.57 -0.02 4.08
CA SER A 193 29.83 -0.77 4.11
C SER A 193 30.83 -0.29 3.05
N GLU A 194 30.40 -0.09 1.80
CA GLU A 194 31.27 0.42 0.71
C GLU A 194 31.80 1.82 1.00
N LEU A 195 30.94 2.67 1.53
CA LEU A 195 31.30 4.06 1.81
C LEU A 195 31.96 4.23 3.18
N GLY A 196 31.81 3.27 4.09
CA GLY A 196 32.24 3.41 5.48
C GLY A 196 31.49 4.54 6.20
N LEU A 197 30.23 4.79 5.86
CA LEU A 197 29.42 5.89 6.38
C LEU A 197 28.13 5.36 7.04
N PRO A 198 27.78 5.85 8.25
CA PRO A 198 26.46 5.62 8.83
C PRO A 198 25.36 6.26 8.00
N VAL A 199 24.16 5.65 8.06
CA VAL A 199 22.98 6.08 7.31
C VAL A 199 21.81 6.33 8.25
N LEU A 200 21.21 7.53 8.16
CA LEU A 200 19.90 7.86 8.71
C LEU A 200 18.87 7.67 7.60
N PHE A 201 18.00 6.66 7.72
CA PHE A 201 16.97 6.34 6.74
C PHE A 201 15.60 6.76 7.28
N CYS A 202 15.05 7.86 6.78
CA CYS A 202 13.75 8.40 7.16
C CYS A 202 12.71 8.07 6.10
N ASN A 203 11.74 7.21 6.41
CA ASN A 203 10.70 6.78 5.48
C ASN A 203 9.33 7.39 5.80
N LEU A 204 8.50 7.56 4.76
CA LEU A 204 7.08 7.90 4.87
C LEU A 204 6.31 6.76 5.53
N VAL A 205 5.22 7.07 6.23
CA VAL A 205 4.22 6.11 6.70
C VAL A 205 2.83 6.55 6.25
N GLY A 206 1.94 5.60 5.95
CA GLY A 206 0.55 5.89 5.60
C GLY A 206 0.08 5.21 4.33
N GLY A 207 -1.24 5.22 4.11
CA GLY A 207 -1.88 4.78 2.87
C GLY A 207 -2.13 5.96 1.92
N GLN A 208 -1.86 5.77 0.64
CA GLN A 208 -2.15 6.71 -0.43
C GLN A 208 -2.57 5.94 -1.67
N ASP A 209 -3.87 6.03 -2.01
CA ASP A 209 -4.49 5.27 -3.11
C ASP A 209 -4.21 3.76 -2.96
N GLU A 210 -3.55 3.13 -3.93
CA GLU A 210 -3.15 1.73 -3.86
C GLU A 210 -1.82 1.49 -3.13
N ILE A 211 -1.12 2.52 -2.68
CA ILE A 211 0.20 2.39 -2.09
C ILE A 211 0.14 2.52 -0.57
N VAL A 212 0.85 1.66 0.12
CA VAL A 212 1.07 1.74 1.56
C VAL A 212 2.56 2.01 1.81
N TYR A 213 2.85 2.94 2.68
CA TYR A 213 4.18 3.21 3.21
C TYR A 213 4.21 2.70 4.65
N ASP A 214 5.13 1.81 4.92
CA ASP A 214 5.22 1.13 6.22
C ASP A 214 6.00 1.91 7.28
N GLY A 215 6.66 3.00 6.88
CA GLY A 215 7.60 3.68 7.76
C GLY A 215 8.83 2.81 7.98
N GLN A 216 8.94 2.18 9.16
CA GLN A 216 10.10 1.36 9.54
C GLN A 216 11.42 2.07 9.26
N SER A 217 11.45 3.39 9.50
CA SER A 217 12.67 4.19 9.41
C SER A 217 13.75 3.61 10.31
N PHE A 218 15.00 3.67 9.90
CA PHE A 218 16.08 3.05 10.66
C PHE A 218 17.39 3.82 10.58
N VAL A 219 18.34 3.44 11.44
CA VAL A 219 19.71 3.93 11.45
C VAL A 219 20.63 2.76 11.28
N ALA A 220 21.58 2.88 10.35
CA ALA A 220 22.67 1.93 10.18
C ALA A 220 24.02 2.55 10.55
N ASP A 221 24.91 1.75 11.09
CA ASP A 221 26.29 2.18 11.39
C ASP A 221 27.17 2.20 10.12
N ALA A 222 28.44 2.52 10.27
CA ALA A 222 29.40 2.60 9.16
C ALA A 222 29.72 1.23 8.50
N LYS A 223 29.26 0.12 9.09
CA LYS A 223 29.33 -1.22 8.48
C LYS A 223 28.02 -1.57 7.78
N GLY A 224 27.01 -0.69 7.87
CA GLY A 224 25.68 -0.91 7.36
C GLY A 224 24.81 -1.80 8.25
N ASP A 225 25.24 -2.10 9.49
CA ASP A 225 24.42 -2.88 10.42
C ASP A 225 23.37 -1.96 11.08
N VAL A 226 22.10 -2.40 11.06
CA VAL A 226 20.99 -1.63 11.65
C VAL A 226 21.17 -1.58 13.16
N CYS A 227 21.27 -0.38 13.71
CA CYS A 227 21.47 -0.12 15.13
C CYS A 227 20.27 0.54 15.83
N GLN A 228 19.26 0.99 15.09
CA GLN A 228 17.99 1.51 15.59
C GLN A 228 16.93 1.37 14.50
N ARG A 229 15.67 1.02 14.86
CA ARG A 229 14.51 0.96 13.95
C ARG A 229 13.27 1.51 14.63
N LEU A 230 12.47 2.30 13.90
CA LEU A 230 11.16 2.76 14.33
C LEU A 230 10.09 1.70 14.07
N PRO A 231 8.96 1.75 14.80
CA PRO A 231 7.84 0.82 14.56
C PRO A 231 7.24 1.01 13.16
N GLY A 232 6.73 -0.08 12.57
CA GLY A 232 6.05 -0.05 11.29
C GLY A 232 4.60 0.42 11.40
N PHE A 233 4.05 0.96 10.31
CA PHE A 233 2.64 1.28 10.09
C PHE A 233 2.04 2.33 11.03
N VAL A 234 2.86 3.08 11.75
CA VAL A 234 2.46 4.16 12.66
C VAL A 234 3.37 5.37 12.54
N GLU A 235 2.83 6.55 12.82
CA GLU A 235 3.66 7.75 12.99
C GLU A 235 4.58 7.58 14.21
N ALA A 236 5.86 7.92 14.03
CA ALA A 236 6.83 7.82 15.10
C ALA A 236 7.95 8.83 14.92
N THR A 237 8.60 9.20 16.03
CA THR A 237 9.83 9.96 16.03
C THR A 237 10.90 9.24 16.85
N ALA A 238 12.14 9.30 16.41
CA ALA A 238 13.27 8.74 17.14
C ALA A 238 14.40 9.75 17.25
N VAL A 239 15.00 9.80 18.44
CA VAL A 239 16.22 10.57 18.71
C VAL A 239 17.42 9.65 18.46
N VAL A 240 18.36 10.13 17.65
CA VAL A 240 19.60 9.44 17.32
C VAL A 240 20.78 10.28 17.81
N GLU A 241 21.55 9.77 18.73
CA GLU A 241 22.77 10.44 19.22
C GLU A 241 24.01 9.91 18.50
N PHE A 242 24.88 10.81 18.07
CA PHE A 242 26.13 10.48 17.42
C PHE A 242 27.32 10.88 18.32
N ALA A 243 28.17 9.92 18.64
CA ALA A 243 29.48 10.21 19.23
C ALA A 243 30.50 10.40 18.08
N SER A 244 30.90 11.65 17.79
CA SER A 244 31.52 12.00 16.51
C SER A 244 30.56 11.63 15.34
N ALA A 245 30.96 10.82 14.38
CA ALA A 245 30.09 10.37 13.30
C ALA A 245 29.46 8.97 13.53
N ALA A 246 29.63 8.34 14.71
CA ALA A 246 29.10 7.01 14.99
C ALA A 246 27.76 7.08 15.75
N PRO A 247 26.67 6.48 15.23
CA PRO A 247 25.39 6.47 15.93
C PRO A 247 25.44 5.54 17.15
N LYS A 248 24.80 5.95 18.24
CA LYS A 248 24.64 5.10 19.42
C LYS A 248 23.54 4.07 19.16
N PRO A 249 23.79 2.76 19.36
CA PRO A 249 22.78 1.75 19.16
C PRO A 249 21.65 1.85 20.19
N VAL A 250 20.42 1.61 19.76
CA VAL A 250 19.22 1.54 20.60
C VAL A 250 18.50 0.22 20.32
N ARG A 251 18.11 -0.48 21.39
CA ARG A 251 17.37 -1.74 21.23
C ARG A 251 16.05 -1.49 20.49
N PHE A 252 15.76 -2.28 19.49
CA PHE A 252 14.53 -2.25 18.72
C PHE A 252 13.91 -3.67 18.62
N ASN A 253 12.63 -3.73 18.26
CA ASN A 253 11.92 -5.00 18.12
C ASN A 253 12.39 -5.75 16.86
N ALA A 254 12.36 -7.06 16.91
CA ALA A 254 12.56 -7.89 15.73
C ALA A 254 11.44 -7.64 14.69
N ALA A 255 11.72 -7.97 13.44
CA ALA A 255 10.71 -7.97 12.39
C ALA A 255 9.54 -8.88 12.76
N GLN A 256 8.33 -8.50 12.38
CA GLN A 256 7.12 -9.28 12.60
C GLN A 256 7.01 -10.41 11.54
N SER A 257 5.99 -11.24 11.65
CA SER A 257 5.68 -12.20 10.59
C SER A 257 5.08 -11.47 9.37
N GLU A 258 5.25 -12.05 8.19
CA GLU A 258 4.67 -11.50 6.95
C GLU A 258 3.17 -11.24 7.08
N ALA A 259 2.41 -12.20 7.65
CA ALA A 259 0.97 -12.04 7.86
C ALA A 259 0.65 -10.86 8.81
N ALA A 260 1.49 -10.60 9.81
CA ALA A 260 1.32 -9.45 10.70
C ALA A 260 1.55 -8.13 9.97
N ASP A 261 2.63 -8.04 9.18
CA ASP A 261 2.97 -6.83 8.43
C ASP A 261 1.93 -6.55 7.34
N VAL A 262 1.51 -7.57 6.58
CA VAL A 262 0.44 -7.41 5.58
C VAL A 262 -0.87 -7.01 6.23
N TYR A 263 -1.26 -7.63 7.35
CA TYR A 263 -2.47 -7.24 8.07
C TYR A 263 -2.43 -5.78 8.51
N ALA A 264 -1.32 -5.34 9.09
CA ALA A 264 -1.12 -3.95 9.49
C ALA A 264 -1.15 -2.98 8.30
N ALA A 265 -0.58 -3.36 7.16
CA ALA A 265 -0.63 -2.60 5.92
C ALA A 265 -2.07 -2.42 5.42
N LEU A 266 -2.87 -3.50 5.42
CA LEU A 266 -4.28 -3.47 5.00
C LEU A 266 -5.14 -2.62 5.93
N VAL A 267 -4.93 -2.72 7.25
CA VAL A 267 -5.60 -1.88 8.25
C VAL A 267 -5.27 -0.40 8.02
N LEU A 268 -3.98 -0.07 7.82
CA LEU A 268 -3.55 1.30 7.55
C LEU A 268 -4.11 1.83 6.24
N ALA A 269 -4.12 1.01 5.18
CA ALA A 269 -4.68 1.37 3.87
C ALA A 269 -6.16 1.74 3.97
N VAL A 270 -6.98 0.89 4.59
CA VAL A 270 -8.42 1.15 4.80
C VAL A 270 -8.63 2.39 5.65
N LYS A 271 -7.91 2.51 6.77
CA LYS A 271 -8.01 3.67 7.67
C LYS A 271 -7.73 4.98 6.94
N ASP A 272 -6.63 5.03 6.21
CA ASP A 272 -6.20 6.24 5.53
C ASP A 272 -7.08 6.56 4.33
N TYR A 273 -7.43 5.57 3.51
CA TYR A 273 -8.31 5.78 2.35
C TYR A 273 -9.66 6.37 2.78
N ILE A 274 -10.27 5.83 3.82
CA ILE A 274 -11.55 6.31 4.34
C ILE A 274 -11.42 7.70 4.97
N ASN A 275 -10.39 7.94 5.80
CA ASN A 275 -10.25 9.21 6.53
C ASN A 275 -9.74 10.34 5.64
N LYS A 276 -8.75 10.10 4.78
CA LYS A 276 -8.20 11.12 3.87
C LYS A 276 -9.24 11.58 2.83
N ASN A 277 -10.11 10.66 2.38
CA ASN A 277 -11.24 10.99 1.49
C ASN A 277 -12.50 11.45 2.25
N ARG A 278 -12.48 11.51 3.59
CA ARG A 278 -13.57 11.99 4.45
C ARG A 278 -14.87 11.18 4.33
N PHE A 279 -14.78 9.89 4.04
CA PHE A 279 -15.95 9.02 4.09
C PHE A 279 -16.40 8.82 5.55
N PRO A 280 -17.71 8.86 5.86
CA PRO A 280 -18.19 8.66 7.22
C PRO A 280 -17.96 7.23 7.75
N GLY A 281 -17.86 6.24 6.87
CA GLY A 281 -17.64 4.84 7.18
C GLY A 281 -17.73 3.96 5.94
N ILE A 282 -17.95 2.67 6.14
CA ILE A 282 -18.01 1.68 5.05
C ILE A 282 -19.28 0.83 5.11
N VAL A 283 -19.64 0.30 3.93
CA VAL A 283 -20.60 -0.78 3.75
C VAL A 283 -19.89 -1.99 3.17
N LEU A 284 -20.18 -3.17 3.69
CA LEU A 284 -19.60 -4.43 3.26
C LEU A 284 -20.69 -5.49 3.04
N GLY A 285 -20.65 -6.18 1.91
CA GLY A 285 -21.41 -7.42 1.69
C GLY A 285 -20.77 -8.56 2.50
N LEU A 286 -21.45 -9.04 3.55
CA LEU A 286 -20.94 -10.12 4.40
C LEU A 286 -21.57 -11.44 4.01
N SER A 287 -20.87 -12.25 3.20
CA SER A 287 -21.39 -13.52 2.64
C SER A 287 -21.29 -14.71 3.60
N GLY A 288 -20.53 -14.59 4.70
CA GLY A 288 -20.17 -15.73 5.54
C GLY A 288 -18.95 -16.53 5.02
N GLY A 289 -18.35 -16.14 3.89
CA GLY A 289 -17.10 -16.68 3.37
C GLY A 289 -15.86 -15.99 3.95
N ILE A 290 -14.69 -16.64 3.79
CA ILE A 290 -13.43 -16.20 4.42
C ILE A 290 -12.99 -14.80 3.97
N ASP A 291 -13.11 -14.46 2.69
CA ASP A 291 -12.68 -13.17 2.17
C ASP A 291 -13.47 -12.02 2.83
N SER A 292 -14.79 -12.13 2.86
CA SER A 292 -15.65 -11.13 3.52
C SER A 292 -15.41 -11.06 5.04
N ALA A 293 -15.07 -12.18 5.68
CA ALA A 293 -14.73 -12.25 7.10
C ALA A 293 -13.42 -11.51 7.40
N VAL A 294 -12.39 -11.69 6.59
CA VAL A 294 -11.11 -10.99 6.73
C VAL A 294 -11.27 -9.49 6.47
N VAL A 295 -12.01 -9.11 5.41
CA VAL A 295 -12.30 -7.69 5.12
C VAL A 295 -13.07 -7.03 6.25
N LEU A 296 -14.05 -7.72 6.84
CA LEU A 296 -14.77 -7.24 8.01
C LEU A 296 -13.82 -6.97 9.19
N ALA A 297 -12.96 -7.93 9.51
CA ALA A 297 -12.02 -7.79 10.62
C ALA A 297 -11.06 -6.61 10.40
N ILE A 298 -10.48 -6.47 9.20
CA ILE A 298 -9.62 -5.34 8.83
C ILE A 298 -10.38 -4.02 8.94
N ALA A 299 -11.63 -3.95 8.46
CA ALA A 299 -12.42 -2.72 8.49
C ALA A 299 -12.74 -2.28 9.92
N VAL A 300 -13.06 -3.22 10.82
CA VAL A 300 -13.33 -2.93 12.24
C VAL A 300 -12.06 -2.48 12.96
N ASP A 301 -10.93 -3.14 12.72
CA ASP A 301 -9.64 -2.75 13.30
C ASP A 301 -9.15 -1.39 12.78
N ALA A 302 -9.49 -1.03 11.53
CA ALA A 302 -9.13 0.26 10.91
C ALA A 302 -9.99 1.43 11.40
N LEU A 303 -11.31 1.24 11.52
CA LEU A 303 -12.28 2.34 11.65
C LEU A 303 -13.07 2.32 12.98
N GLY A 304 -13.03 1.20 13.70
CA GLY A 304 -13.93 0.95 14.83
C GLY A 304 -15.34 0.53 14.36
N ARG A 305 -16.03 -0.21 15.22
CA ARG A 305 -17.33 -0.85 14.94
C ARG A 305 -18.44 0.10 14.48
N ASP A 306 -18.45 1.34 14.99
CA ASP A 306 -19.53 2.30 14.74
C ASP A 306 -19.51 2.86 13.30
N ARG A 307 -18.39 2.70 12.59
CA ARG A 307 -18.19 3.14 11.20
C ARG A 307 -18.26 1.99 10.19
N VAL A 308 -18.62 0.78 10.62
CA VAL A 308 -18.71 -0.42 9.79
C VAL A 308 -20.14 -0.93 9.78
N ARG A 309 -20.71 -1.07 8.58
CA ARG A 309 -22.02 -1.66 8.35
C ARG A 309 -21.90 -2.85 7.44
N CYS A 310 -22.41 -4.01 7.85
CA CYS A 310 -22.49 -5.21 7.03
C CYS A 310 -23.91 -5.49 6.56
N VAL A 311 -24.01 -6.02 5.35
CA VAL A 311 -25.29 -6.46 4.76
C VAL A 311 -25.12 -7.87 4.22
N MET A 312 -25.90 -8.82 4.75
CA MET A 312 -26.08 -10.14 4.14
C MET A 312 -27.19 -10.04 3.08
N LEU A 313 -26.92 -10.58 1.91
CA LEU A 313 -27.80 -10.52 0.74
C LEU A 313 -28.15 -11.94 0.27
N PRO A 314 -28.96 -12.69 1.07
CA PRO A 314 -29.20 -14.10 0.82
C PRO A 314 -30.06 -14.34 -0.41
N SER A 315 -29.79 -15.46 -1.10
CA SER A 315 -30.63 -16.09 -2.10
C SER A 315 -31.01 -17.53 -1.66
N LYS A 316 -31.84 -18.20 -2.40
CA LYS A 316 -32.19 -19.63 -2.17
C LYS A 316 -30.99 -20.59 -2.22
N PHE A 317 -29.85 -20.15 -2.77
CA PHE A 317 -28.67 -20.98 -2.92
C PHE A 317 -27.68 -20.85 -1.74
N ASN A 318 -27.88 -19.87 -0.85
CA ASN A 318 -27.00 -19.70 0.29
C ASN A 318 -27.22 -20.79 1.34
N ALA A 319 -26.14 -21.40 1.79
CA ALA A 319 -26.19 -22.36 2.89
C ALA A 319 -26.59 -21.66 4.21
N SER A 320 -27.40 -22.31 5.03
CA SER A 320 -27.81 -21.78 6.36
C SER A 320 -26.61 -21.44 7.24
N ILE A 321 -25.56 -22.24 7.17
CA ILE A 321 -24.30 -22.06 7.90
C ILE A 321 -23.62 -20.72 7.53
N SER A 322 -23.73 -20.23 6.30
CA SER A 322 -23.17 -18.94 5.87
C SER A 322 -23.88 -17.76 6.52
N LEU A 323 -25.21 -17.84 6.68
CA LEU A 323 -26.00 -16.84 7.38
C LEU A 323 -25.69 -16.85 8.90
N GLU A 324 -25.58 -18.04 9.49
CA GLU A 324 -25.20 -18.18 10.90
C GLU A 324 -23.83 -17.58 11.19
N ASP A 325 -22.84 -17.86 10.34
CA ASP A 325 -21.49 -17.33 10.49
C ASP A 325 -21.44 -15.83 10.31
N ALA A 326 -22.16 -15.27 9.34
CA ALA A 326 -22.27 -13.83 9.15
C ALA A 326 -22.87 -13.13 10.38
N ARG A 327 -23.98 -13.67 10.92
CA ARG A 327 -24.61 -13.17 12.16
C ARG A 327 -23.67 -13.23 13.35
N TRP A 328 -22.96 -14.35 13.51
CA TRP A 328 -22.01 -14.55 14.61
C TRP A 328 -20.86 -13.54 14.52
N MET A 329 -20.22 -13.37 13.35
CA MET A 329 -19.14 -12.42 13.14
C MET A 329 -19.55 -10.98 13.39
N ALA A 330 -20.76 -10.60 12.94
CA ALA A 330 -21.31 -9.27 13.20
C ALA A 330 -21.58 -9.04 14.70
N GLY A 331 -22.14 -10.06 15.39
CA GLY A 331 -22.43 -10.01 16.81
C GLY A 331 -21.18 -9.89 17.69
N VAL A 332 -20.16 -10.70 17.42
CA VAL A 332 -18.88 -10.67 18.16
C VAL A 332 -18.16 -9.34 18.01
N GLN A 333 -18.19 -8.75 16.80
CA GLN A 333 -17.54 -7.47 16.55
C GLN A 333 -18.45 -6.26 16.88
N GLY A 334 -19.71 -6.49 17.22
CA GLY A 334 -20.66 -5.46 17.69
C GLY A 334 -20.99 -4.42 16.64
N ILE A 335 -21.00 -4.80 15.36
CA ILE A 335 -21.25 -3.91 14.22
C ILE A 335 -22.73 -3.89 13.82
N ARG A 336 -23.13 -2.87 13.05
CA ARG A 336 -24.43 -2.85 12.41
C ARG A 336 -24.50 -3.91 11.32
N TYR A 337 -25.52 -4.77 11.40
CA TYR A 337 -25.78 -5.87 10.48
C TYR A 337 -27.24 -5.86 10.01
N ASP A 338 -27.43 -5.96 8.70
CA ASP A 338 -28.75 -6.02 8.05
C ASP A 338 -28.81 -7.26 7.16
N GLU A 339 -30.00 -7.85 7.01
CA GLU A 339 -30.27 -8.92 6.04
C GLU A 339 -31.31 -8.44 5.02
N ILE A 340 -30.97 -8.51 3.74
CA ILE A 340 -31.82 -8.09 2.63
C ILE A 340 -31.86 -9.22 1.58
N PRO A 341 -32.91 -10.07 1.58
CA PRO A 341 -33.05 -11.14 0.57
C PRO A 341 -33.13 -10.57 -0.84
N ILE A 342 -32.38 -11.18 -1.78
CA ILE A 342 -32.37 -10.73 -3.18
C ILE A 342 -33.47 -11.36 -4.02
N GLU A 343 -34.10 -12.43 -3.57
CA GLU A 343 -35.07 -13.23 -4.35
C GLU A 343 -36.21 -12.39 -4.97
N PRO A 344 -36.88 -11.47 -4.22
CA PRO A 344 -37.95 -10.67 -4.83
C PRO A 344 -37.46 -9.77 -5.99
N VAL A 345 -36.23 -9.29 -5.92
CA VAL A 345 -35.63 -8.48 -6.98
C VAL A 345 -35.20 -9.37 -8.15
N TYR A 346 -34.66 -10.54 -7.86
CA TYR A 346 -34.24 -11.52 -8.85
C TYR A 346 -35.43 -11.98 -9.72
N GLU A 347 -36.56 -12.34 -9.11
CA GLU A 347 -37.80 -12.74 -9.82
C GLU A 347 -38.30 -11.66 -10.79
N VAL A 348 -38.20 -10.37 -10.40
CA VAL A 348 -38.59 -9.26 -11.28
C VAL A 348 -37.68 -9.17 -12.50
N PHE A 349 -36.37 -9.32 -12.32
CA PHE A 349 -35.42 -9.34 -13.43
C PHE A 349 -35.59 -10.55 -14.33
N GLU A 350 -35.77 -11.74 -13.75
CA GLU A 350 -36.03 -12.98 -14.50
C GLU A 350 -37.25 -12.82 -15.41
N LYS A 351 -38.36 -12.30 -14.87
CA LYS A 351 -39.55 -12.00 -15.63
C LYS A 351 -39.34 -10.97 -16.74
N ALA A 352 -38.56 -9.92 -16.45
CA ALA A 352 -38.27 -8.88 -17.45
C ALA A 352 -37.39 -9.38 -18.60
N LEU A 353 -36.51 -10.36 -18.34
CA LEU A 353 -35.60 -10.94 -19.33
C LEU A 353 -36.11 -12.21 -19.99
N ALA A 354 -37.27 -12.73 -19.58
CA ALA A 354 -37.79 -14.04 -20.02
C ALA A 354 -37.88 -14.18 -21.56
N ASP A 355 -38.32 -13.14 -22.26
CA ASP A 355 -38.42 -13.17 -23.73
C ASP A 355 -37.04 -13.13 -24.40
N GLN A 356 -36.05 -12.45 -23.77
CA GLN A 356 -34.68 -12.34 -24.28
C GLN A 356 -33.88 -13.62 -24.04
N TRP A 357 -34.21 -14.37 -23.00
CA TRP A 357 -33.57 -15.64 -22.64
C TRP A 357 -34.22 -16.87 -23.26
N LYS A 358 -35.33 -16.68 -23.93
CA LYS A 358 -36.09 -17.80 -24.55
C LYS A 358 -35.22 -18.56 -25.56
N GLY A 359 -35.02 -19.86 -25.29
CA GLY A 359 -34.26 -20.77 -26.14
C GLY A 359 -32.76 -20.84 -25.82
N TYR A 360 -32.25 -20.05 -24.85
CA TYR A 360 -30.93 -20.22 -24.30
C TYR A 360 -30.94 -21.14 -23.07
N PRO A 361 -29.91 -21.97 -22.87
CA PRO A 361 -29.77 -22.77 -21.65
C PRO A 361 -29.43 -21.87 -20.45
N VAL A 362 -29.71 -22.34 -19.25
CA VAL A 362 -29.25 -21.73 -17.99
C VAL A 362 -27.70 -21.82 -17.94
N ASP A 363 -27.05 -20.71 -17.67
CA ASP A 363 -25.59 -20.61 -17.60
C ASP A 363 -25.11 -19.56 -16.53
N ALA A 364 -23.92 -19.03 -16.67
CA ALA A 364 -23.39 -18.01 -15.78
C ALA A 364 -24.19 -16.69 -15.80
N SER A 365 -25.15 -16.50 -16.71
CA SER A 365 -25.96 -15.27 -16.78
C SER A 365 -26.83 -15.10 -15.55
N GLU A 366 -27.46 -16.18 -15.09
CA GLU A 366 -28.29 -16.20 -13.89
C GLU A 366 -27.46 -15.98 -12.61
N GLU A 367 -26.27 -16.60 -12.54
CA GLU A 367 -25.34 -16.40 -11.44
C GLU A 367 -24.85 -14.93 -11.38
N ASN A 368 -24.47 -14.39 -12.54
CA ASN A 368 -24.03 -13.00 -12.68
C ASN A 368 -25.14 -11.99 -12.35
N LEU A 369 -26.40 -12.32 -12.64
CA LEU A 369 -27.54 -11.47 -12.30
C LEU A 369 -27.68 -11.34 -10.78
N GLN A 370 -27.56 -12.44 -10.02
CA GLN A 370 -27.58 -12.41 -8.55
C GLN A 370 -26.47 -11.49 -8.00
N SER A 371 -25.23 -11.62 -8.51
CA SER A 371 -24.10 -10.81 -8.11
C SER A 371 -24.36 -9.32 -8.37
N ARG A 372 -24.91 -8.95 -9.55
CA ARG A 372 -25.25 -7.57 -9.90
C ARG A 372 -26.36 -6.98 -9.03
N ILE A 373 -27.38 -7.76 -8.70
CA ILE A 373 -28.43 -7.33 -7.77
C ILE A 373 -27.81 -6.98 -6.39
N ARG A 374 -26.94 -7.84 -5.87
CA ARG A 374 -26.19 -7.57 -4.62
C ARG A 374 -25.39 -6.28 -4.72
N GLY A 375 -24.61 -6.10 -5.78
CA GLY A 375 -23.84 -4.89 -6.02
C GLY A 375 -24.71 -3.64 -6.08
N THR A 376 -25.85 -3.70 -6.78
CA THR A 376 -26.80 -2.58 -6.89
C THR A 376 -27.40 -2.21 -5.53
N ILE A 377 -27.78 -3.18 -4.69
CA ILE A 377 -28.31 -2.91 -3.34
C ILE A 377 -27.25 -2.24 -2.46
N LEU A 378 -26.02 -2.76 -2.47
CA LEU A 378 -24.91 -2.17 -1.70
C LEU A 378 -24.62 -0.73 -2.15
N MET A 379 -24.56 -0.47 -3.45
CA MET A 379 -24.37 0.87 -4.00
C MET A 379 -25.53 1.81 -3.68
N GLY A 380 -26.78 1.31 -3.67
CA GLY A 380 -27.94 2.09 -3.23
C GLY A 380 -27.85 2.53 -1.76
N ILE A 381 -27.36 1.65 -0.88
CA ILE A 381 -27.09 1.97 0.53
C ILE A 381 -25.95 2.99 0.63
N SER A 382 -24.86 2.75 -0.09
CA SER A 382 -23.70 3.64 -0.16
C SER A 382 -24.10 5.07 -0.54
N ASN A 383 -24.80 5.24 -1.63
CA ASN A 383 -25.24 6.55 -2.11
C ASN A 383 -26.15 7.29 -1.11
N LYS A 384 -26.98 6.53 -0.39
CA LYS A 384 -27.90 7.12 0.58
C LYS A 384 -27.23 7.53 1.88
N THR A 385 -26.18 6.83 2.27
CA THR A 385 -25.50 7.02 3.58
C THR A 385 -24.16 7.74 3.48
N GLY A 386 -23.60 7.87 2.29
CA GLY A 386 -22.24 8.38 2.06
C GLY A 386 -21.13 7.40 2.42
N HIS A 387 -21.46 6.19 2.88
CA HIS A 387 -20.46 5.15 3.22
C HIS A 387 -19.87 4.55 1.95
N LEU A 388 -18.58 4.26 1.96
CA LEU A 388 -17.92 3.59 0.83
C LEU A 388 -18.19 2.08 0.86
N VAL A 389 -18.46 1.48 -0.30
CA VAL A 389 -18.52 0.01 -0.40
C VAL A 389 -17.11 -0.55 -0.50
N LEU A 390 -16.75 -1.48 0.40
CA LEU A 390 -15.54 -2.29 0.28
C LEU A 390 -15.86 -3.56 -0.51
N THR A 391 -15.00 -3.92 -1.47
CA THR A 391 -15.08 -5.22 -2.16
C THR A 391 -14.18 -6.24 -1.49
N THR A 392 -14.51 -7.51 -1.67
CA THR A 392 -13.86 -8.64 -1.00
C THR A 392 -13.05 -9.52 -1.95
N GLY A 393 -13.04 -9.21 -3.26
CA GLY A 393 -12.31 -9.98 -4.25
C GLY A 393 -10.81 -10.01 -3.96
N ASN A 394 -10.20 -11.20 -4.00
CA ASN A 394 -8.79 -11.45 -3.75
C ASN A 394 -7.97 -11.53 -5.06
N LYS A 395 -6.63 -11.62 -4.96
CA LYS A 395 -5.73 -11.63 -6.12
C LYS A 395 -5.93 -12.86 -7.02
N SER A 396 -6.21 -14.02 -6.45
CA SER A 396 -6.44 -15.27 -7.20
C SER A 396 -7.70 -15.17 -8.07
N GLU A 397 -8.78 -14.59 -7.54
CA GLU A 397 -10.00 -14.28 -8.28
C GLU A 397 -9.76 -13.21 -9.36
N MET A 398 -9.02 -12.15 -9.05
CA MET A 398 -8.61 -11.12 -10.02
C MET A 398 -7.76 -11.71 -11.14
N THR A 399 -6.87 -12.65 -10.83
CA THR A 399 -6.01 -13.34 -11.82
C THR A 399 -6.84 -14.09 -12.84
N THR A 400 -7.77 -14.90 -12.37
CA THR A 400 -8.58 -15.79 -13.19
C THR A 400 -9.82 -15.12 -13.77
N GLY A 401 -10.18 -13.92 -13.26
CA GLY A 401 -11.42 -13.24 -13.61
C GLY A 401 -12.67 -13.94 -13.04
N TYR A 402 -12.48 -14.71 -11.95
CA TYR A 402 -13.56 -15.32 -11.20
C TYR A 402 -14.28 -14.26 -10.36
N ALA A 403 -14.88 -13.33 -11.07
CA ALA A 403 -15.56 -12.16 -10.54
C ALA A 403 -16.56 -11.62 -11.57
N THR A 404 -17.63 -11.00 -11.11
CA THR A 404 -18.70 -10.45 -11.96
C THR A 404 -18.56 -8.94 -12.07
N LEU A 405 -18.38 -8.43 -13.31
CA LEU A 405 -18.45 -7.00 -13.56
C LEU A 405 -19.76 -6.39 -13.08
N TYR A 406 -19.65 -5.29 -12.32
CA TYR A 406 -20.80 -4.57 -11.73
C TYR A 406 -21.59 -5.40 -10.69
N GLY A 407 -21.05 -6.55 -10.27
CA GLY A 407 -21.57 -7.38 -9.21
C GLY A 407 -20.70 -7.28 -7.95
N ASP A 408 -19.97 -8.34 -7.62
CA ASP A 408 -19.02 -8.43 -6.51
C ASP A 408 -17.81 -7.49 -6.64
N MET A 409 -17.54 -7.00 -7.86
CA MET A 409 -16.55 -5.97 -8.13
C MET A 409 -17.08 -4.53 -7.89
N ALA A 410 -18.39 -4.37 -7.59
CA ALA A 410 -18.97 -3.05 -7.38
C ALA A 410 -18.60 -2.48 -6.01
N GLY A 411 -17.75 -1.48 -5.99
CA GLY A 411 -17.29 -0.81 -4.77
C GLY A 411 -16.24 0.24 -5.04
N GLY A 412 -15.75 0.88 -3.99
CA GLY A 412 -14.78 1.97 -4.08
C GLY A 412 -13.37 1.61 -3.63
N PHE A 413 -13.21 0.47 -2.91
CA PHE A 413 -11.88 0.02 -2.47
C PHE A 413 -11.84 -1.51 -2.29
N GLY A 414 -10.87 -2.15 -2.92
CA GLY A 414 -10.68 -3.60 -2.92
C GLY A 414 -9.61 -4.03 -1.92
N VAL A 415 -10.03 -4.36 -0.69
CA VAL A 415 -9.09 -4.57 0.43
C VAL A 415 -8.11 -5.72 0.19
N LEU A 416 -8.60 -6.85 -0.37
CA LEU A 416 -7.80 -8.06 -0.61
C LEU A 416 -7.30 -8.18 -2.06
N ARG A 417 -7.44 -7.12 -2.86
CA ARG A 417 -7.14 -7.14 -4.30
C ARG A 417 -5.76 -7.70 -4.65
N ASP A 418 -4.77 -7.52 -3.78
CA ASP A 418 -3.39 -7.97 -3.97
C ASP A 418 -2.98 -9.09 -3.00
N CYS A 419 -3.94 -9.70 -2.30
CA CYS A 419 -3.73 -10.88 -1.46
C CYS A 419 -4.20 -12.13 -2.21
N ASP A 420 -3.33 -13.11 -2.43
CA ASP A 420 -3.73 -14.42 -2.93
C ASP A 420 -4.50 -15.21 -1.87
N LYS A 421 -5.07 -16.34 -2.24
CA LYS A 421 -5.96 -17.11 -1.34
C LYS A 421 -5.22 -17.67 -0.14
N GLU A 422 -3.98 -18.13 -0.32
CA GLU A 422 -3.15 -18.64 0.78
C GLU A 422 -2.85 -17.52 1.80
N LEU A 423 -2.55 -16.33 1.33
CA LEU A 423 -2.35 -15.15 2.18
C LEU A 423 -3.64 -14.77 2.93
N VAL A 424 -4.81 -14.85 2.29
CA VAL A 424 -6.11 -14.60 2.97
C VAL A 424 -6.31 -15.55 4.15
N TYR A 425 -5.98 -16.84 4.00
CA TYR A 425 -6.01 -17.80 5.11
C TYR A 425 -5.00 -17.46 6.21
N ALA A 426 -3.80 -17.07 5.83
CA ALA A 426 -2.78 -16.63 6.79
C ALA A 426 -3.23 -15.40 7.59
N LEU A 427 -3.86 -14.40 6.94
CA LEU A 427 -4.40 -13.21 7.58
C LEU A 427 -5.56 -13.54 8.54
N ALA A 428 -6.47 -14.46 8.17
CA ALA A 428 -7.54 -14.93 9.05
C ALA A 428 -7.01 -15.58 10.33
N ASN A 429 -6.02 -16.47 10.18
CA ASN A 429 -5.36 -17.14 11.30
C ASN A 429 -4.59 -16.15 12.18
N TYR A 430 -3.84 -15.22 11.57
CA TYR A 430 -3.14 -14.17 12.30
C TYR A 430 -4.13 -13.31 13.11
N ARG A 431 -5.21 -12.82 12.48
CA ARG A 431 -6.20 -12.01 13.18
C ARG A 431 -6.84 -12.75 14.34
N ASN A 432 -7.18 -14.03 14.16
CA ASN A 432 -7.74 -14.86 15.24
C ASN A 432 -6.75 -15.12 16.38
N SER A 433 -5.44 -15.09 16.14
CA SER A 433 -4.43 -15.19 17.19
C SER A 433 -4.44 -13.99 18.16
N LEU A 434 -4.92 -12.84 17.70
CA LEU A 434 -5.09 -11.62 18.52
C LEU A 434 -6.42 -11.59 19.30
N GLY A 435 -7.34 -12.49 18.97
CA GLY A 435 -8.68 -12.59 19.56
C GLY A 435 -9.66 -13.08 18.49
N ARG A 436 -10.39 -14.15 18.79
CA ARG A 436 -11.23 -14.85 17.82
C ARG A 436 -12.42 -14.00 17.37
N VAL A 437 -12.45 -13.65 16.09
CA VAL A 437 -13.54 -12.89 15.43
C VAL A 437 -14.03 -13.57 14.15
N ILE A 438 -13.35 -14.62 13.68
CA ILE A 438 -13.72 -15.44 12.51
C ILE A 438 -13.97 -16.86 13.02
N PRO A 439 -15.13 -17.49 12.75
CA PRO A 439 -15.37 -18.88 13.13
C PRO A 439 -14.37 -19.82 12.46
N GLU A 440 -13.92 -20.85 13.18
CA GLU A 440 -12.96 -21.84 12.66
C GLU A 440 -13.49 -22.51 11.37
N ARG A 441 -14.78 -22.83 11.35
CA ARG A 441 -15.41 -23.44 10.18
C ARG A 441 -15.42 -22.58 8.93
N VAL A 442 -15.33 -21.23 9.05
CA VAL A 442 -15.15 -20.32 7.90
C VAL A 442 -13.75 -20.46 7.31
N ILE A 443 -12.74 -20.73 8.15
CA ILE A 443 -11.36 -20.95 7.71
C ILE A 443 -11.18 -22.33 7.09
N THR A 444 -11.86 -23.35 7.61
CA THR A 444 -11.64 -24.75 7.21
C THR A 444 -12.57 -25.24 6.09
N ARG A 445 -13.68 -24.54 5.84
CA ARG A 445 -14.63 -24.88 4.79
C ARG A 445 -14.07 -24.56 3.40
N ALA A 446 -14.35 -25.43 2.42
CA ALA A 446 -14.04 -25.16 1.01
C ALA A 446 -14.72 -23.86 0.53
N PRO A 447 -14.00 -22.99 -0.19
CA PRO A 447 -14.57 -21.74 -0.70
C PRO A 447 -15.61 -22.01 -1.79
N SER A 448 -16.67 -21.18 -1.79
CA SER A 448 -17.76 -21.25 -2.76
C SER A 448 -18.41 -19.87 -2.92
N ALA A 449 -18.78 -19.54 -4.16
CA ALA A 449 -19.56 -18.34 -4.46
C ALA A 449 -21.04 -18.45 -4.07
N GLU A 450 -21.57 -19.65 -3.81
CA GLU A 450 -22.96 -19.94 -3.42
C GLU A 450 -24.01 -19.30 -4.38
N LEU A 451 -23.76 -19.33 -5.68
CA LEU A 451 -24.67 -18.79 -6.72
C LEU A 451 -25.53 -19.88 -7.37
N ARG A 452 -25.21 -21.16 -7.13
CA ARG A 452 -25.96 -22.36 -7.52
C ARG A 452 -25.78 -23.46 -6.47
N HIS A 453 -26.62 -24.52 -6.58
CA HIS A 453 -26.52 -25.66 -5.65
C HIS A 453 -25.17 -26.37 -5.75
N ASP A 454 -24.61 -26.77 -4.60
CA ASP A 454 -23.38 -27.57 -4.46
C ASP A 454 -22.16 -26.99 -5.20
N GLN A 455 -22.13 -25.66 -5.40
CA GLN A 455 -21.03 -24.97 -6.06
C GLN A 455 -19.77 -24.98 -5.22
N THR A 456 -18.64 -25.25 -5.88
CA THR A 456 -17.28 -25.02 -5.34
C THR A 456 -16.45 -24.23 -6.34
N ASP A 457 -15.46 -23.48 -5.88
CA ASP A 457 -14.58 -22.71 -6.77
C ASP A 457 -13.75 -23.63 -7.67
N GLN A 458 -13.43 -24.85 -7.21
CA GLN A 458 -12.72 -25.89 -7.95
C GLN A 458 -13.49 -26.44 -9.17
N ASP A 459 -14.80 -26.23 -9.25
CA ASP A 459 -15.57 -26.54 -10.47
C ASP A 459 -15.02 -25.75 -11.67
N SER A 460 -14.46 -24.58 -11.43
CA SER A 460 -13.99 -23.65 -12.45
C SER A 460 -12.51 -23.32 -12.39
N LEU A 461 -11.84 -23.55 -11.26
CA LEU A 461 -10.45 -23.16 -11.01
C LEU A 461 -9.59 -24.39 -10.64
N PRO A 462 -8.27 -24.34 -10.87
CA PRO A 462 -7.35 -25.26 -10.19
C PRO A 462 -7.42 -25.06 -8.67
N GLU A 463 -6.92 -26.05 -7.91
CA GLU A 463 -6.69 -25.90 -6.47
C GLU A 463 -5.89 -24.62 -6.19
N TYR A 464 -6.29 -23.84 -5.17
CA TYR A 464 -5.67 -22.55 -4.88
C TYR A 464 -4.15 -22.60 -4.68
N PRO A 465 -3.57 -23.58 -3.96
CA PRO A 465 -2.10 -23.67 -3.85
C PRO A 465 -1.38 -23.79 -5.19
N VAL A 466 -1.99 -24.49 -6.17
CA VAL A 466 -1.45 -24.63 -7.53
C VAL A 466 -1.63 -23.33 -8.32
N LEU A 467 -2.82 -22.73 -8.24
CA LEU A 467 -3.14 -21.48 -8.91
C LEU A 467 -2.23 -20.34 -8.43
N ASP A 468 -2.12 -20.16 -7.12
CA ASP A 468 -1.33 -19.08 -6.50
C ASP A 468 0.16 -19.25 -6.80
N LYS A 469 0.65 -20.49 -6.83
CA LYS A 469 2.03 -20.78 -7.24
C LYS A 469 2.28 -20.42 -8.72
N ILE A 470 1.37 -20.78 -9.63
CA ILE A 470 1.47 -20.41 -11.05
C ILE A 470 1.43 -18.90 -11.20
N MET A 471 0.51 -18.24 -10.49
CA MET A 471 0.39 -16.79 -10.50
C MET A 471 1.68 -16.11 -10.01
N ALA A 472 2.26 -16.55 -8.91
CA ALA A 472 3.52 -16.00 -8.40
C ALA A 472 4.65 -16.12 -9.42
N LEU A 473 4.84 -17.29 -10.01
CA LEU A 473 5.88 -17.53 -11.00
C LEU A 473 5.67 -16.71 -12.27
N TYR A 474 4.44 -16.65 -12.78
CA TYR A 474 4.12 -15.94 -14.03
C TYR A 474 4.10 -14.43 -13.86
N VAL A 475 3.44 -13.92 -12.80
CA VAL A 475 3.22 -12.48 -12.60
C VAL A 475 4.41 -11.83 -11.91
N GLN A 476 4.95 -12.41 -10.84
CA GLN A 476 6.02 -11.77 -10.07
C GLN A 476 7.41 -12.07 -10.64
N GLU A 477 7.68 -13.33 -11.03
CA GLU A 477 8.98 -13.73 -11.57
C GLU A 477 9.08 -13.60 -13.11
N ASN A 478 7.99 -13.30 -13.83
CA ASN A 478 7.91 -13.21 -15.30
C ASN A 478 8.34 -14.50 -16.04
N LEU A 479 8.16 -15.67 -15.44
CA LEU A 479 8.49 -16.93 -16.10
C LEU A 479 7.47 -17.25 -17.20
N SER A 480 7.96 -17.85 -18.28
CA SER A 480 7.12 -18.40 -19.35
C SER A 480 6.34 -19.64 -18.89
N SER A 481 5.25 -19.97 -19.58
CA SER A 481 4.48 -21.19 -19.33
C SER A 481 5.36 -22.45 -19.34
N SER A 482 6.31 -22.55 -20.28
CA SER A 482 7.24 -23.69 -20.37
C SER A 482 8.20 -23.79 -19.19
N GLU A 483 8.72 -22.68 -18.68
CA GLU A 483 9.57 -22.66 -17.48
C GLU A 483 8.79 -23.05 -16.22
N ILE A 484 7.53 -22.61 -16.12
CA ILE A 484 6.65 -22.97 -15.00
C ILE A 484 6.34 -24.47 -15.00
N ILE A 485 6.04 -25.04 -16.18
CA ILE A 485 5.83 -26.49 -16.34
C ILE A 485 7.11 -27.26 -16.00
N ALA A 486 8.28 -26.77 -16.43
CA ALA A 486 9.57 -27.39 -16.10
C ALA A 486 9.86 -27.38 -14.59
N ARG A 487 9.25 -26.50 -13.79
CA ARG A 487 9.30 -26.51 -12.33
C ARG A 487 8.34 -27.51 -11.67
N GLY A 488 7.67 -28.36 -12.47
CA GLY A 488 6.84 -29.47 -11.99
C GLY A 488 5.36 -29.12 -11.80
N LEU A 489 4.90 -27.96 -12.26
CA LEU A 489 3.47 -27.62 -12.19
C LEU A 489 2.69 -28.26 -13.35
N PRO A 490 1.43 -28.72 -13.12
CA PRO A 490 0.65 -29.42 -14.14
C PRO A 490 0.39 -28.54 -15.37
N LYS A 491 0.74 -29.02 -16.56
CA LYS A 491 0.58 -28.29 -17.83
C LYS A 491 -0.85 -27.74 -18.00
N GLU A 492 -1.87 -28.55 -17.76
CA GLU A 492 -3.26 -28.16 -17.90
C GLU A 492 -3.65 -26.98 -16.97
N ALA A 493 -3.13 -26.97 -15.73
CA ALA A 493 -3.35 -25.88 -14.79
C ALA A 493 -2.62 -24.59 -15.25
N VAL A 494 -1.36 -24.71 -15.71
CA VAL A 494 -0.58 -23.57 -16.23
C VAL A 494 -1.29 -22.95 -17.44
N ASP A 495 -1.66 -23.76 -18.45
CA ASP A 495 -2.37 -23.31 -19.65
C ASP A 495 -3.67 -22.61 -19.29
N LYS A 496 -4.43 -23.17 -18.36
CA LYS A 496 -5.72 -22.62 -17.89
C LYS A 496 -5.53 -21.27 -17.19
N VAL A 497 -4.61 -21.16 -16.23
CA VAL A 497 -4.38 -19.93 -15.47
C VAL A 497 -3.85 -18.81 -16.38
N VAL A 498 -2.84 -19.09 -17.21
CA VAL A 498 -2.28 -18.09 -18.14
C VAL A 498 -3.32 -17.63 -19.17
N ARG A 499 -4.15 -18.54 -19.68
CA ARG A 499 -5.26 -18.18 -20.57
C ARG A 499 -6.27 -17.28 -19.86
N LEU A 500 -6.72 -17.64 -18.65
CA LEU A 500 -7.69 -16.86 -17.86
C LEU A 500 -7.12 -15.49 -17.51
N LEU A 501 -5.87 -15.40 -17.08
CA LEU A 501 -5.19 -14.16 -16.80
C LEU A 501 -5.23 -13.21 -18.00
N ARG A 502 -4.94 -13.70 -19.19
CA ARG A 502 -4.92 -12.89 -20.40
C ARG A 502 -6.29 -12.39 -20.82
N ILE A 503 -7.32 -13.25 -20.86
CA ILE A 503 -8.65 -12.88 -21.37
C ILE A 503 -9.45 -12.01 -20.40
N ASN A 504 -9.07 -11.97 -19.10
CA ASN A 504 -9.76 -11.22 -18.07
C ASN A 504 -9.10 -9.88 -17.70
N GLU A 505 -8.11 -9.40 -18.51
CA GLU A 505 -7.50 -8.09 -18.25
C GLU A 505 -8.55 -6.95 -18.23
N TYR A 506 -9.58 -7.02 -19.06
CA TYR A 506 -10.64 -6.02 -19.10
C TYR A 506 -11.42 -5.93 -17.77
N LYS A 507 -11.58 -7.05 -17.02
CA LYS A 507 -12.19 -7.04 -15.69
C LYS A 507 -11.27 -6.35 -14.68
N ARG A 508 -9.98 -6.69 -14.67
CA ARG A 508 -8.98 -6.07 -13.77
C ARG A 508 -8.90 -4.56 -13.93
N ARG A 509 -9.05 -4.05 -15.18
CA ARG A 509 -9.05 -2.60 -15.48
C ARG A 509 -10.27 -1.87 -14.92
N GLN A 510 -11.34 -2.58 -14.61
CA GLN A 510 -12.57 -2.01 -14.05
C GLN A 510 -12.73 -2.33 -12.54
N ALA A 511 -11.80 -3.05 -11.96
CA ALA A 511 -11.81 -3.32 -10.52
C ALA A 511 -11.45 -2.04 -9.73
N PRO A 512 -12.04 -1.85 -8.54
CA PRO A 512 -11.66 -0.73 -7.68
C PRO A 512 -10.18 -0.79 -7.30
N VAL A 513 -9.61 0.37 -6.96
CA VAL A 513 -8.27 0.43 -6.39
C VAL A 513 -8.21 -0.36 -5.09
N GLY A 514 -7.03 -0.85 -4.74
CA GLY A 514 -6.83 -1.58 -3.49
C GLY A 514 -5.34 -1.69 -3.18
N PRO A 515 -4.97 -1.94 -1.92
CA PRO A 515 -3.60 -1.83 -1.46
C PRO A 515 -2.69 -2.85 -2.14
N ARG A 516 -1.54 -2.37 -2.60
CA ARG A 516 -0.42 -3.18 -3.04
C ARG A 516 0.31 -3.71 -1.81
N VAL A 517 0.46 -5.02 -1.72
CA VAL A 517 1.17 -5.70 -0.61
C VAL A 517 2.19 -6.73 -1.08
N THR A 518 2.11 -7.13 -2.36
CA THR A 518 3.09 -8.05 -2.97
C THR A 518 4.08 -7.30 -3.86
N PRO A 519 5.22 -7.90 -4.23
CA PRO A 519 6.21 -7.27 -5.11
C PRO A 519 5.64 -6.80 -6.46
N ARG A 520 4.55 -7.43 -6.93
CA ARG A 520 3.88 -7.04 -8.18
C ARG A 520 2.36 -7.17 -8.10
N ALA A 521 1.67 -6.03 -8.03
CA ALA A 521 0.21 -5.93 -7.99
C ALA A 521 -0.39 -5.68 -9.37
N TYR A 522 -1.67 -6.06 -9.55
CA TYR A 522 -2.42 -5.65 -10.74
C TYR A 522 -2.76 -4.16 -10.67
N GLY A 523 -2.45 -3.44 -11.77
CA GLY A 523 -2.62 -2.00 -11.87
C GLY A 523 -1.32 -1.36 -12.34
N ARG A 524 -0.65 -0.59 -11.49
CA ARG A 524 0.59 0.12 -11.85
C ARG A 524 1.75 -0.81 -12.19
N ASP A 525 1.90 -1.92 -11.47
CA ASP A 525 2.98 -2.88 -11.70
C ASP A 525 2.73 -3.82 -12.89
N TRP A 526 1.46 -4.04 -13.24
CA TRP A 526 1.03 -4.96 -14.29
C TRP A 526 0.32 -4.19 -15.40
N ARG A 527 0.99 -4.01 -16.53
CA ARG A 527 0.53 -3.18 -17.66
C ARG A 527 0.23 -3.99 -18.91
N TYR A 528 -0.41 -5.15 -18.77
CA TYR A 528 -0.83 -5.96 -19.93
C TYR A 528 -1.86 -5.22 -20.77
N PRO A 529 -1.79 -5.31 -22.12
CA PRO A 529 -2.80 -4.72 -22.99
C PRO A 529 -4.08 -5.55 -22.95
N ILE A 530 -5.25 -4.88 -22.91
CA ILE A 530 -6.56 -5.55 -22.99
C ILE A 530 -6.72 -6.23 -24.37
N THR A 531 -6.47 -5.46 -25.43
CA THR A 531 -6.49 -6.00 -26.80
C THR A 531 -5.15 -6.66 -27.08
N ASN A 532 -5.08 -7.98 -26.90
CA ASN A 532 -3.84 -8.73 -26.96
C ASN A 532 -3.98 -10.01 -27.79
N GLY A 533 -3.31 -10.06 -28.93
CA GLY A 533 -3.24 -11.24 -29.80
C GLY A 533 -2.11 -12.21 -29.48
N TRP A 534 -1.19 -11.86 -28.56
CA TRP A 534 -0.07 -12.71 -28.22
C TRP A 534 -0.52 -14.03 -27.57
N ARG A 535 0.11 -15.12 -28.01
CA ARG A 535 -0.04 -16.46 -27.44
C ARG A 535 1.34 -17.01 -27.18
N GLU A 536 1.65 -17.37 -25.95
CA GLU A 536 2.91 -18.04 -25.66
C GLU A 536 2.97 -19.36 -26.42
N PRO A 537 4.11 -19.66 -27.09
CA PRO A 537 4.36 -21.01 -27.58
C PRO A 537 4.50 -21.95 -26.36
N VAL A 538 3.74 -23.05 -26.36
CA VAL A 538 3.77 -24.08 -25.31
C VAL A 538 4.62 -25.25 -25.74
#